data_158c65a518b82457388ff228f86222fe
#
_entry.id   158c65a518b82457388ff228f86222fe
#
_cell.length_a   1.000
_cell.length_b   1.000
_cell.length_c   1.000
_cell.angle_alpha   90.00
_cell.angle_beta   90.00
_cell.angle_gamma   90.00
#
_symmetry.space_group_name_H-M   'P 1'
#
loop_
_entity.id
_entity.type
_entity.pdbx_description
1 polymer ?
#
loop_
_entity_poly.entity_id
_entity_poly.type
_entity_poly.pdbx_seq_one_letter_code
_entity_poly.pdbx_strand_id
1 'polypeptide(L)'
;MRERLSQFIGTDSYKIGIFTYHGFANEIINNYREYFLDKDLDSLADDLNIFKILESLKNNLDDSSRLKKDNISSLTTAISHAKQALITPEMLAKIAKQNVELDKKLLKKLDEEEIDFSVLEEKGISKKTVFPEFYENLLITLAEVLKDVTPAHPKVNPNLFYTFEALEKLLEENKNAEKFSTKPFTSFRNDFFGIKNEKGRLPKDFYTNLKIQEFADFYKKYEEALHSKGMFDYNDMILETIKTIEQKTELKLSLQEKYQFILLDEYQDTNAAQSRLVELLTDNEIFNGRPNILAVGDDDQAIMAFQGAKSSNMLDFYHRYKDTEVINLRINYRSRSEILYSAKNIAEQIESRLNENLPTRIDKDIEAFDDSKFESPYLVRKDFLSQISEFGWIADEISNLIKSGISPKEIAVLAPKHNPLQMLAPYLKRQEIAVSYEKKENIFEDEIISSLIKISQLIIAISDNNLDKINALFPEILSFNFWKLNPVEIWKLSWKINSKRETVNSWLPESLFC
;
A
#
# COMPACT_ATOMS: atom_id res chain seq x y z
N MET A 1 10.85 17.47 -17.07
CA MET A 1 11.49 16.59 -18.07
C MET A 1 11.57 17.25 -19.44
N ARG A 2 10.47 17.75 -20.06
CA ARG A 2 10.47 18.38 -21.39
C ARG A 2 11.44 19.57 -21.52
N GLU A 3 11.50 20.44 -20.53
CA GLU A 3 12.44 21.58 -20.53
C GLU A 3 13.90 21.14 -20.58
N ARG A 4 14.27 20.10 -19.83
CA ARG A 4 15.61 19.53 -19.89
C ARG A 4 15.89 18.91 -21.26
N LEU A 5 14.91 18.18 -21.80
CA LEU A 5 15.04 17.56 -23.12
C LEU A 5 15.22 18.62 -24.23
N SER A 6 14.50 19.75 -24.14
CA SER A 6 14.64 20.84 -25.09
C SER A 6 16.02 21.50 -25.09
N GLN A 7 16.76 21.40 -23.99
CA GLN A 7 18.15 21.89 -23.95
C GLN A 7 19.11 21.02 -24.80
N PHE A 8 18.78 19.72 -24.99
CA PHE A 8 19.60 18.80 -25.76
C PHE A 8 19.20 18.71 -27.24
N ILE A 9 17.91 18.68 -27.54
CA ILE A 9 17.40 18.43 -28.90
C ILE A 9 16.50 19.56 -29.43
N GLY A 10 16.44 20.69 -28.73
CA GLY A 10 15.67 21.86 -29.17
C GLY A 10 14.17 21.58 -29.33
N THR A 11 13.61 22.08 -30.45
CA THR A 11 12.16 21.96 -30.74
C THR A 11 11.70 20.54 -31.01
N ASP A 12 12.59 19.61 -31.33
CA ASP A 12 12.22 18.20 -31.53
C ASP A 12 11.73 17.51 -30.23
N SER A 13 12.04 18.10 -29.08
CA SER A 13 11.50 17.67 -27.79
C SER A 13 9.96 17.67 -27.75
N TYR A 14 9.30 18.50 -28.54
CA TYR A 14 7.82 18.57 -28.62
C TYR A 14 7.21 17.43 -29.44
N LYS A 15 8.00 16.77 -30.28
CA LYS A 15 7.56 15.59 -31.05
C LYS A 15 7.57 14.31 -30.23
N ILE A 16 8.28 14.31 -29.08
CA ILE A 16 8.39 13.15 -28.20
C ILE A 16 7.24 13.14 -27.19
N GLY A 17 6.51 12.04 -27.12
CA GLY A 17 5.50 11.81 -26.08
C GLY A 17 6.18 11.60 -24.71
N ILE A 18 5.84 12.43 -23.74
CA ILE A 18 6.31 12.30 -22.35
C ILE A 18 5.06 12.21 -21.47
N PHE A 19 4.86 11.06 -20.84
CA PHE A 19 3.65 10.73 -20.11
C PHE A 19 3.96 10.08 -18.77
N THR A 20 3.08 10.24 -17.82
CA THR A 20 2.89 9.26 -16.75
C THR A 20 2.04 8.10 -17.30
N TYR A 21 2.01 6.94 -16.66
CA TYR A 21 1.19 5.81 -17.12
C TYR A 21 -0.29 6.18 -17.25
N HIS A 22 -0.85 6.89 -16.28
CA HIS A 22 -2.23 7.38 -16.35
C HIS A 22 -2.42 8.44 -17.44
N GLY A 23 -1.47 9.37 -17.60
CA GLY A 23 -1.50 10.34 -18.68
C GLY A 23 -1.47 9.68 -20.05
N PHE A 24 -0.72 8.59 -20.21
CA PHE A 24 -0.67 7.80 -21.42
C PHE A 24 -2.00 7.05 -21.69
N ALA A 25 -2.57 6.43 -20.66
CA ALA A 25 -3.88 5.79 -20.79
C ALA A 25 -4.96 6.79 -21.17
N ASN A 26 -4.97 7.96 -20.55
CA ASN A 26 -5.91 9.04 -20.89
C ASN A 26 -5.72 9.57 -22.33
N GLU A 27 -4.48 9.68 -22.77
CA GLU A 27 -4.15 10.04 -24.18
C GLU A 27 -4.71 9.02 -25.17
N ILE A 28 -4.62 7.71 -24.86
CA ILE A 28 -5.20 6.65 -25.70
C ILE A 28 -6.72 6.74 -25.71
N ILE A 29 -7.37 6.86 -24.55
CA ILE A 29 -8.82 6.96 -24.43
C ILE A 29 -9.35 8.16 -25.25
N ASN A 30 -8.68 9.30 -25.19
CA ASN A 30 -9.12 10.51 -25.89
C ASN A 30 -8.88 10.46 -27.40
N ASN A 31 -7.71 9.92 -27.85
CA ASN A 31 -7.36 9.91 -29.26
C ASN A 31 -8.00 8.77 -30.05
N TYR A 32 -8.46 7.72 -29.38
CA TYR A 32 -9.07 6.53 -29.97
C TYR A 32 -10.44 6.25 -29.38
N ARG A 33 -11.21 7.31 -29.16
CA ARG A 33 -12.49 7.28 -28.44
C ARG A 33 -13.49 6.28 -29.03
N GLU A 34 -13.42 6.00 -30.32
CA GLU A 34 -14.26 5.04 -31.02
C GLU A 34 -14.17 3.61 -30.48
N TYR A 35 -13.02 3.23 -29.86
CA TYR A 35 -12.85 1.92 -29.24
C TYR A 35 -13.35 1.86 -27.79
N PHE A 36 -13.78 3.00 -27.23
CA PHE A 36 -14.22 3.14 -25.84
C PHE A 36 -15.70 3.55 -25.71
N LEU A 37 -16.46 3.60 -26.84
CA LEU A 37 -17.86 4.05 -26.84
C LEU A 37 -18.78 3.14 -26.02
N ASP A 38 -18.47 1.86 -25.91
CA ASP A 38 -19.24 0.87 -25.15
C ASP A 38 -18.84 0.83 -23.66
N LYS A 39 -17.98 1.72 -23.23
CA LYS A 39 -17.46 1.81 -21.87
C LYS A 39 -18.10 3.00 -21.16
N ASP A 40 -18.55 2.77 -19.94
CA ASP A 40 -19.09 3.83 -19.06
C ASP A 40 -17.96 4.72 -18.52
N LEU A 41 -17.17 5.33 -19.43
CA LEU A 41 -16.04 6.21 -19.12
C LEU A 41 -16.42 7.68 -19.33
N ASP A 42 -17.58 8.11 -18.83
CA ASP A 42 -18.07 9.48 -19.04
C ASP A 42 -17.37 10.49 -18.15
N SER A 43 -17.10 10.14 -16.91
CA SER A 43 -16.46 11.04 -15.97
C SER A 43 -15.56 10.32 -14.95
N LEU A 44 -14.41 10.95 -14.66
CA LEU A 44 -13.53 10.49 -13.59
C LEU A 44 -14.19 10.80 -12.24
N ALA A 45 -14.36 9.77 -11.41
CA ALA A 45 -14.87 9.93 -10.06
C ALA A 45 -13.86 10.66 -9.17
N ASP A 46 -14.29 11.70 -8.50
CA ASP A 46 -13.52 12.37 -7.47
C ASP A 46 -13.52 11.57 -6.14
N ASP A 47 -12.64 11.96 -5.23
CA ASP A 47 -12.49 11.29 -3.93
C ASP A 47 -13.81 11.30 -3.13
N LEU A 48 -14.67 12.33 -3.31
CA LEU A 48 -15.95 12.45 -2.61
C LEU A 48 -16.99 11.46 -3.17
N ASN A 49 -17.03 11.28 -4.49
CA ASN A 49 -17.93 10.31 -5.13
C ASN A 49 -17.54 8.88 -4.73
N ILE A 50 -16.24 8.56 -4.74
CA ILE A 50 -15.69 7.28 -4.28
C ILE A 50 -16.07 7.05 -2.81
N PHE A 51 -15.83 8.04 -1.95
CA PHE A 51 -16.19 7.96 -0.54
C PHE A 51 -17.68 7.68 -0.31
N LYS A 52 -18.57 8.43 -0.98
CA LYS A 52 -20.02 8.26 -0.85
C LYS A 52 -20.50 6.88 -1.30
N ILE A 53 -19.93 6.34 -2.39
CA ILE A 53 -20.25 5.00 -2.87
C ILE A 53 -19.84 3.97 -1.84
N LEU A 54 -18.59 4.03 -1.37
CA LEU A 54 -18.05 3.07 -0.39
C LEU A 54 -18.77 3.17 0.96
N GLU A 55 -19.11 4.38 1.42
CA GLU A 55 -19.88 4.60 2.64
C GLU A 55 -21.27 3.98 2.55
N SER A 56 -21.98 4.22 1.44
CA SER A 56 -23.30 3.61 1.18
C SER A 56 -23.22 2.09 1.18
N LEU A 57 -22.26 1.51 0.46
CA LEU A 57 -22.06 0.05 0.43
C LEU A 57 -21.73 -0.51 1.81
N LYS A 58 -20.87 0.17 2.56
CA LYS A 58 -20.50 -0.25 3.92
C LYS A 58 -21.67 -0.20 4.90
N ASN A 59 -22.52 0.83 4.81
CA ASN A 59 -23.71 0.96 5.67
C ASN A 59 -24.74 -0.15 5.40
N ASN A 60 -24.77 -0.68 4.18
CA ASN A 60 -25.65 -1.78 3.79
C ASN A 60 -25.07 -3.18 4.10
N LEU A 61 -23.87 -3.27 4.69
CA LEU A 61 -23.33 -4.55 5.14
C LEU A 61 -24.05 -5.03 6.40
N ASP A 62 -24.21 -6.34 6.51
CA ASP A 62 -24.72 -6.99 7.71
C ASP A 62 -23.83 -6.70 8.92
N ASP A 63 -24.41 -6.66 10.13
CA ASP A 63 -23.64 -6.41 11.36
C ASP A 63 -22.60 -7.50 11.66
N SER A 64 -22.80 -8.70 11.12
CA SER A 64 -21.87 -9.83 11.21
C SER A 64 -20.67 -9.71 10.24
N SER A 65 -20.71 -8.79 9.27
CA SER A 65 -19.65 -8.64 8.27
C SER A 65 -18.33 -8.19 8.89
N ARG A 66 -17.26 -8.86 8.52
CA ARG A 66 -15.89 -8.53 8.94
C ARG A 66 -15.42 -7.18 8.42
N LEU A 67 -15.99 -6.70 7.31
CA LEU A 67 -15.65 -5.42 6.69
C LEU A 67 -16.28 -4.23 7.42
N LYS A 68 -17.31 -4.46 8.24
CA LYS A 68 -18.05 -3.38 8.94
C LYS A 68 -17.12 -2.51 9.81
N LYS A 69 -16.06 -3.10 10.37
CA LYS A 69 -15.09 -2.43 11.24
C LYS A 69 -13.98 -1.70 10.50
N ASP A 70 -13.79 -1.97 9.20
CA ASP A 70 -12.74 -1.32 8.42
C ASP A 70 -13.09 0.14 8.15
N ASN A 71 -12.09 1.00 8.06
CA ASN A 71 -12.32 2.36 7.59
C ASN A 71 -12.41 2.39 6.05
N ILE A 72 -13.06 3.41 5.51
CA ILE A 72 -13.26 3.57 4.06
C ILE A 72 -11.92 3.70 3.34
N SER A 73 -10.96 4.40 3.93
CA SER A 73 -9.62 4.55 3.35
C SER A 73 -8.91 3.20 3.15
N SER A 74 -9.03 2.27 4.12
CA SER A 74 -8.47 0.92 3.97
C SER A 74 -9.14 0.13 2.85
N LEU A 75 -10.47 0.26 2.69
CA LEU A 75 -11.22 -0.39 1.61
C LEU A 75 -10.83 0.19 0.25
N THR A 76 -10.71 1.53 0.15
CA THR A 76 -10.23 2.21 -1.07
C THR A 76 -8.83 1.73 -1.46
N THR A 77 -7.93 1.66 -0.49
CA THR A 77 -6.56 1.18 -0.71
C THR A 77 -6.54 -0.28 -1.18
N ALA A 78 -7.34 -1.14 -0.57
CA ALA A 78 -7.43 -2.55 -0.96
C ALA A 78 -7.97 -2.74 -2.40
N ILE A 79 -8.99 -1.98 -2.79
CA ILE A 79 -9.50 -1.96 -4.17
C ILE A 79 -8.42 -1.47 -5.13
N SER A 80 -7.74 -0.38 -4.79
CA SER A 80 -6.65 0.18 -5.61
C SER A 80 -5.53 -0.86 -5.83
N HIS A 81 -5.10 -1.56 -4.76
CA HIS A 81 -4.08 -2.60 -4.87
C HIS A 81 -4.54 -3.79 -5.73
N ALA A 82 -5.81 -4.21 -5.61
CA ALA A 82 -6.35 -5.28 -6.45
C ALA A 82 -6.31 -4.87 -7.94
N LYS A 83 -6.74 -3.64 -8.26
CA LYS A 83 -6.67 -3.08 -9.61
C LYS A 83 -5.24 -2.99 -10.15
N GLN A 84 -4.32 -2.47 -9.35
CA GLN A 84 -2.91 -2.38 -9.72
C GLN A 84 -2.23 -3.73 -9.93
N ALA A 85 -2.72 -4.76 -9.24
CA ALA A 85 -2.28 -6.15 -9.42
C ALA A 85 -3.00 -6.89 -10.58
N LEU A 86 -3.90 -6.23 -11.31
CA LEU A 86 -4.77 -6.83 -12.34
C LEU A 86 -5.68 -7.94 -11.81
N ILE A 87 -6.08 -7.84 -10.55
CA ILE A 87 -6.98 -8.81 -9.91
C ILE A 87 -8.40 -8.25 -9.95
N THR A 88 -9.26 -8.89 -10.76
CA THR A 88 -10.69 -8.54 -10.82
C THR A 88 -11.44 -9.08 -9.60
N PRO A 89 -12.64 -8.56 -9.29
CA PRO A 89 -13.50 -9.12 -8.24
C PRO A 89 -13.72 -10.62 -8.38
N GLU A 90 -13.95 -11.12 -9.60
CA GLU A 90 -14.19 -12.53 -9.89
C GLU A 90 -12.94 -13.40 -9.65
N MET A 91 -11.75 -12.89 -10.03
CA MET A 91 -10.47 -13.57 -9.75
C MET A 91 -10.23 -13.64 -8.25
N LEU A 92 -10.45 -12.54 -7.55
CA LEU A 92 -10.27 -12.46 -6.10
C LEU A 92 -11.23 -13.41 -5.37
N ALA A 93 -12.51 -13.46 -5.80
CA ALA A 93 -13.50 -14.37 -5.25
C ALA A 93 -13.08 -15.85 -5.44
N LYS A 94 -12.57 -16.22 -6.61
CA LYS A 94 -12.08 -17.59 -6.89
C LYS A 94 -10.88 -17.95 -6.00
N ILE A 95 -9.89 -17.05 -5.89
CA ILE A 95 -8.70 -17.25 -5.05
C ILE A 95 -9.12 -17.42 -3.58
N ALA A 96 -9.93 -16.50 -3.07
CA ALA A 96 -10.38 -16.54 -1.68
C ALA A 96 -11.21 -17.78 -1.37
N LYS A 97 -12.12 -18.16 -2.26
CA LYS A 97 -12.93 -19.38 -2.14
C LYS A 97 -12.04 -20.62 -2.08
N GLN A 98 -11.06 -20.74 -2.97
CA GLN A 98 -10.12 -21.85 -2.97
C GLN A 98 -9.33 -21.95 -1.66
N ASN A 99 -8.81 -20.83 -1.16
CA ASN A 99 -8.09 -20.80 0.12
C ASN A 99 -8.99 -21.24 1.29
N VAL A 100 -10.23 -20.73 1.36
CA VAL A 100 -11.20 -21.13 2.41
C VAL A 100 -11.55 -22.61 2.31
N GLU A 101 -11.73 -23.16 1.11
CA GLU A 101 -12.03 -24.59 0.91
C GLU A 101 -10.83 -25.47 1.33
N LEU A 102 -9.62 -25.06 0.99
CA LEU A 102 -8.39 -25.77 1.38
C LEU A 102 -8.16 -25.72 2.88
N ASP A 103 -8.34 -24.55 3.50
CA ASP A 103 -8.25 -24.42 4.96
C ASP A 103 -9.26 -25.32 5.68
N LYS A 104 -10.51 -25.39 5.22
CA LYS A 104 -11.53 -26.28 5.76
C LYS A 104 -11.18 -27.77 5.56
N LYS A 105 -10.64 -28.11 4.38
CA LYS A 105 -10.19 -29.48 4.08
C LYS A 105 -9.04 -29.87 5.00
N LEU A 106 -8.08 -28.96 5.24
CA LEU A 106 -6.99 -29.19 6.17
C LEU A 106 -7.49 -29.42 7.59
N LEU A 107 -8.37 -28.56 8.10
CA LEU A 107 -8.91 -28.69 9.45
C LEU A 107 -9.65 -30.02 9.65
N LYS A 108 -10.44 -30.43 8.67
CA LYS A 108 -11.11 -31.74 8.70
C LYS A 108 -10.12 -32.90 8.74
N LYS A 109 -9.05 -32.84 7.95
CA LYS A 109 -8.00 -33.85 7.92
C LYS A 109 -7.21 -33.91 9.24
N LEU A 110 -6.88 -32.75 9.84
CA LEU A 110 -6.22 -32.69 11.14
C LEU A 110 -7.08 -33.35 12.25
N ASP A 111 -8.41 -33.14 12.21
CA ASP A 111 -9.34 -33.79 13.12
C ASP A 111 -9.39 -35.32 12.86
N GLU A 112 -9.45 -35.78 11.61
CA GLU A 112 -9.51 -37.21 11.23
C GLU A 112 -8.23 -37.97 11.60
N GLU A 113 -7.06 -37.34 11.52
CA GLU A 113 -5.75 -37.91 11.79
C GLU A 113 -5.26 -37.64 13.23
N GLU A 114 -6.11 -37.05 14.07
CA GLU A 114 -5.82 -36.71 15.48
C GLU A 114 -4.55 -35.85 15.67
N ILE A 115 -4.24 -35.00 14.67
CA ILE A 115 -3.08 -34.08 14.70
C ILE A 115 -3.46 -32.83 15.50
N ASP A 116 -3.16 -32.83 16.80
CA ASP A 116 -3.40 -31.71 17.69
C ASP A 116 -2.10 -31.08 18.19
N PHE A 117 -1.95 -29.79 17.97
CA PHE A 117 -0.79 -29.00 18.44
C PHE A 117 -0.65 -28.97 19.98
N SER A 118 -1.67 -29.36 20.75
CA SER A 118 -1.60 -29.44 22.20
C SER A 118 -0.56 -30.47 22.69
N VAL A 119 -0.32 -31.52 21.94
CA VAL A 119 0.70 -32.54 22.20
C VAL A 119 2.10 -31.93 22.35
N LEU A 120 2.38 -30.87 21.59
CA LEU A 120 3.67 -30.15 21.66
C LEU A 120 3.84 -29.30 22.93
N GLU A 121 2.75 -29.08 23.68
CA GLU A 121 2.73 -28.27 24.90
C GLU A 121 2.72 -29.14 26.18
N GLU A 122 2.65 -30.48 26.06
CA GLU A 122 2.62 -31.41 27.17
C GLU A 122 3.94 -31.45 27.96
N LYS A 123 3.84 -31.64 29.27
CA LYS A 123 5.01 -31.77 30.16
C LYS A 123 5.54 -33.20 30.14
N GLY A 124 6.86 -33.33 29.99
CA GLY A 124 7.54 -34.62 30.08
C GLY A 124 7.78 -35.35 28.75
N ILE A 125 7.34 -34.78 27.62
CA ILE A 125 7.63 -35.34 26.29
C ILE A 125 9.10 -35.16 25.87
N SER A 126 9.61 -36.13 25.10
CA SER A 126 10.90 -35.99 24.43
C SER A 126 10.78 -35.05 23.22
N LYS A 127 11.04 -33.77 23.44
CA LYS A 127 10.90 -32.75 22.37
C LYS A 127 11.71 -33.09 21.12
N LYS A 128 12.86 -33.74 21.29
CA LYS A 128 13.75 -34.14 20.17
C LYS A 128 13.10 -35.18 19.24
N THR A 129 12.21 -35.99 19.78
CA THR A 129 11.53 -37.05 19.00
C THR A 129 10.14 -36.58 18.53
N VAL A 130 9.35 -36.02 19.46
CA VAL A 130 7.94 -35.66 19.21
C VAL A 130 7.80 -34.52 18.20
N PHE A 131 8.66 -33.49 18.26
CA PHE A 131 8.53 -32.36 17.35
C PHE A 131 8.76 -32.75 15.87
N PRO A 132 9.86 -33.40 15.48
CA PRO A 132 10.03 -33.81 14.09
C PRO A 132 8.92 -34.73 13.62
N GLU A 133 8.54 -35.75 14.39
CA GLU A 133 7.47 -36.70 14.04
C GLU A 133 6.13 -36.01 13.84
N PHE A 134 5.74 -35.09 14.73
CA PHE A 134 4.53 -34.30 14.59
C PHE A 134 4.51 -33.49 13.29
N TYR A 135 5.59 -32.78 12.98
CA TYR A 135 5.67 -31.94 11.80
C TYR A 135 5.87 -32.75 10.50
N GLU A 136 6.44 -33.95 10.54
CA GLU A 136 6.46 -34.90 9.41
C GLU A 136 5.04 -35.38 9.10
N ASN A 137 4.24 -35.72 10.11
CA ASN A 137 2.83 -36.08 9.93
C ASN A 137 2.02 -34.90 9.37
N LEU A 138 2.23 -33.68 9.89
CA LEU A 138 1.61 -32.47 9.37
C LEU A 138 1.97 -32.23 7.89
N LEU A 139 3.24 -32.48 7.50
CA LEU A 139 3.68 -32.35 6.10
C LEU A 139 2.94 -33.34 5.19
N ILE A 140 2.78 -34.60 5.63
CA ILE A 140 2.04 -35.62 4.89
C ILE A 140 0.58 -35.19 4.71
N THR A 141 -0.08 -34.72 5.77
CA THR A 141 -1.46 -34.24 5.72
C THR A 141 -1.60 -33.04 4.77
N LEU A 142 -0.66 -32.07 4.82
CA LEU A 142 -0.63 -30.97 3.87
C LEU A 142 -0.47 -31.43 2.43
N ALA A 143 0.44 -32.39 2.18
CA ALA A 143 0.63 -32.97 0.85
C ALA A 143 -0.66 -33.63 0.30
N GLU A 144 -1.41 -34.37 1.15
CA GLU A 144 -2.69 -34.96 0.77
C GLU A 144 -3.77 -33.92 0.48
N VAL A 145 -3.81 -32.83 1.27
CA VAL A 145 -4.76 -31.73 1.05
C VAL A 145 -4.48 -31.02 -0.27
N LEU A 146 -3.20 -30.85 -0.61
CA LEU A 146 -2.74 -30.15 -1.81
C LEU A 146 -2.64 -31.02 -3.06
N LYS A 147 -2.80 -32.33 -2.91
CA LYS A 147 -2.79 -33.28 -4.04
C LYS A 147 -3.83 -32.87 -5.08
N ASP A 148 -3.40 -32.82 -6.34
CA ASP A 148 -4.24 -32.46 -7.50
C ASP A 148 -4.87 -31.05 -7.45
N VAL A 149 -4.38 -30.15 -6.58
CA VAL A 149 -4.86 -28.77 -6.51
C VAL A 149 -4.21 -27.94 -7.61
N THR A 150 -5.03 -27.44 -8.52
CA THR A 150 -4.62 -26.43 -9.50
C THR A 150 -4.94 -25.04 -8.95
N PRO A 151 -3.97 -24.10 -8.90
CA PRO A 151 -4.23 -22.74 -8.45
C PRO A 151 -5.37 -22.07 -9.23
N ALA A 152 -6.25 -21.38 -8.53
CA ALA A 152 -7.36 -20.63 -9.11
C ALA A 152 -6.90 -19.47 -10.00
N HIS A 153 -5.64 -19.06 -9.84
CA HIS A 153 -4.98 -18.05 -10.65
C HIS A 153 -3.56 -18.48 -11.00
N PRO A 154 -3.11 -18.37 -12.27
CA PRO A 154 -1.83 -18.95 -12.73
C PRO A 154 -0.59 -18.33 -12.06
N LYS A 155 -0.71 -17.15 -11.47
CA LYS A 155 0.40 -16.43 -10.81
C LYS A 155 0.26 -16.37 -9.27
N VAL A 156 -0.77 -17.00 -8.70
CA VAL A 156 -1.05 -16.93 -7.25
C VAL A 156 -1.31 -18.33 -6.73
N ASN A 157 -0.36 -18.87 -6.00
CA ASN A 157 -0.55 -20.15 -5.31
C ASN A 157 -1.48 -19.98 -4.09
N PRO A 158 -2.28 -20.98 -3.75
CA PRO A 158 -2.99 -21.03 -2.48
C PRO A 158 -2.04 -20.89 -1.27
N ASN A 159 -2.52 -20.28 -0.18
CA ASN A 159 -1.71 -20.02 1.01
C ASN A 159 -1.08 -21.30 1.60
N LEU A 160 -1.77 -22.42 1.53
CA LEU A 160 -1.26 -23.71 2.04
C LEU A 160 -0.05 -24.25 1.26
N PHE A 161 0.18 -23.85 0.01
CA PHE A 161 1.42 -24.18 -0.71
C PHE A 161 2.64 -23.57 -0.04
N TYR A 162 2.56 -22.29 0.35
CA TYR A 162 3.66 -21.63 1.08
C TYR A 162 3.88 -22.24 2.46
N THR A 163 2.78 -22.70 3.12
CA THR A 163 2.88 -23.43 4.39
C THR A 163 3.60 -24.75 4.20
N PHE A 164 3.29 -25.48 3.13
CA PHE A 164 3.92 -26.76 2.77
C PHE A 164 5.42 -26.58 2.48
N GLU A 165 5.79 -25.66 1.59
CA GLU A 165 7.19 -25.36 1.23
C GLU A 165 8.02 -24.94 2.45
N ALA A 166 7.46 -24.07 3.31
CA ALA A 166 8.14 -23.63 4.52
C ALA A 166 8.36 -24.78 5.52
N LEU A 167 7.39 -25.73 5.61
CA LEU A 167 7.51 -26.90 6.46
C LEU A 167 8.53 -27.90 5.93
N GLU A 168 8.53 -28.16 4.62
CA GLU A 168 9.50 -29.02 3.96
C GLU A 168 10.93 -28.51 4.21
N LYS A 169 11.16 -27.23 3.97
CA LYS A 169 12.46 -26.58 4.23
C LYS A 169 12.87 -26.69 5.70
N LEU A 170 11.94 -26.43 6.63
CA LEU A 170 12.20 -26.54 8.07
C LEU A 170 12.65 -27.95 8.46
N LEU A 171 12.01 -28.99 7.94
CA LEU A 171 12.36 -30.39 8.23
C LEU A 171 13.71 -30.77 7.63
N GLU A 172 14.04 -30.32 6.44
CA GLU A 172 15.36 -30.50 5.82
C GLU A 172 16.48 -29.83 6.63
N GLU A 173 16.28 -28.58 7.02
CA GLU A 173 17.23 -27.84 7.87
C GLU A 173 17.43 -28.52 9.22
N ASN A 174 16.36 -29.04 9.83
CA ASN A 174 16.44 -29.77 11.10
C ASN A 174 17.20 -31.10 10.97
N LYS A 175 17.07 -31.84 9.85
CA LYS A 175 17.82 -33.08 9.57
C LYS A 175 19.33 -32.81 9.48
N ASN A 176 19.71 -31.65 8.95
CA ASN A 176 21.11 -31.26 8.73
C ASN A 176 21.72 -30.51 9.94
N ALA A 177 20.94 -30.22 10.97
CA ALA A 177 21.38 -29.43 12.11
C ALA A 177 22.25 -30.27 13.09
N GLU A 178 23.41 -29.74 13.52
CA GLU A 178 24.29 -30.39 14.50
C GLU A 178 23.60 -30.58 15.87
N LYS A 179 22.69 -29.67 16.24
CA LYS A 179 21.97 -29.69 17.52
C LYS A 179 20.46 -29.43 17.28
N PHE A 180 19.62 -30.28 17.85
CA PHE A 180 18.20 -30.08 17.86
C PHE A 180 17.78 -28.82 18.61
N SER A 181 16.87 -28.03 18.02
CA SER A 181 16.25 -26.86 18.63
C SER A 181 14.74 -26.83 18.34
N THR A 182 13.94 -26.51 19.34
CA THR A 182 12.49 -26.34 19.18
C THR A 182 12.12 -24.94 18.66
N LYS A 183 13.05 -23.98 18.66
CA LYS A 183 12.77 -22.59 18.25
C LYS A 183 12.24 -22.48 16.81
N PRO A 184 12.87 -23.11 15.79
CA PRO A 184 12.37 -23.04 14.43
C PRO A 184 10.95 -23.60 14.29
N PHE A 185 10.66 -24.74 14.92
CA PHE A 185 9.32 -25.36 14.92
C PHE A 185 8.27 -24.47 15.61
N THR A 186 8.64 -23.83 16.70
CA THR A 186 7.76 -22.89 17.42
C THR A 186 7.48 -21.64 16.57
N SER A 187 8.50 -21.12 15.87
CA SER A 187 8.34 -20.01 14.93
C SER A 187 7.38 -20.40 13.81
N PHE A 188 7.65 -21.51 13.11
CA PHE A 188 6.76 -22.04 12.07
C PHE A 188 5.30 -22.14 12.55
N ARG A 189 5.07 -22.77 13.71
CA ARG A 189 3.72 -22.88 14.28
C ARG A 189 3.05 -21.52 14.48
N ASN A 190 3.77 -20.54 14.99
CA ASN A 190 3.22 -19.20 15.23
C ASN A 190 3.01 -18.43 13.94
N ASP A 191 3.83 -18.67 12.93
CA ASP A 191 3.77 -18.00 11.64
C ASP A 191 2.64 -18.55 10.74
N PHE A 192 2.35 -19.84 10.81
CA PHE A 192 1.37 -20.50 9.94
C PHE A 192 0.11 -21.01 10.66
N PHE A 193 0.17 -21.29 11.98
CA PHE A 193 -0.93 -21.79 12.82
C PHE A 193 -1.07 -20.97 14.10
N GLY A 194 -1.08 -19.64 13.96
CA GLY A 194 -1.03 -18.70 15.08
C GLY A 194 -2.34 -18.56 15.88
N ILE A 195 -3.48 -18.93 15.30
CA ILE A 195 -4.80 -18.70 15.89
C ILE A 195 -5.20 -19.91 16.75
N LYS A 196 -5.40 -19.69 18.07
CA LYS A 196 -5.95 -20.71 18.98
C LYS A 196 -7.48 -20.58 19.03
N ASN A 197 -8.17 -21.72 18.97
CA ASN A 197 -9.61 -21.82 19.22
C ASN A 197 -9.89 -23.02 20.16
N GLU A 198 -11.17 -23.27 20.45
CA GLU A 198 -11.61 -24.38 21.35
C GLU A 198 -11.24 -25.78 20.79
N LYS A 199 -11.00 -25.91 19.50
CA LYS A 199 -10.69 -27.17 18.78
C LYS A 199 -9.22 -27.30 18.36
N GLY A 200 -8.32 -26.43 18.87
CA GLY A 200 -6.91 -26.49 18.52
C GLY A 200 -6.38 -25.20 17.85
N ARG A 201 -5.57 -25.33 16.81
CA ARG A 201 -4.98 -24.19 16.07
C ARG A 201 -5.50 -24.14 14.64
N LEU A 202 -5.82 -22.92 14.20
CA LEU A 202 -6.23 -22.63 12.82
C LEU A 202 -5.05 -22.11 12.00
N PRO A 203 -5.08 -22.31 10.67
CA PRO A 203 -4.22 -21.56 9.77
C PRO A 203 -4.33 -20.06 10.06
N LYS A 204 -3.20 -19.38 10.08
CA LYS A 204 -3.13 -17.94 10.46
C LYS A 204 -4.03 -17.07 9.59
N ASP A 205 -4.12 -17.42 8.31
CA ASP A 205 -4.88 -16.66 7.33
C ASP A 205 -6.36 -17.06 7.21
N PHE A 206 -6.82 -18.03 8.00
CA PHE A 206 -8.19 -18.55 7.91
C PHE A 206 -9.26 -17.44 7.95
N TYR A 207 -9.21 -16.56 8.94
CA TYR A 207 -10.16 -15.44 9.05
C TYR A 207 -9.89 -14.34 8.03
N THR A 208 -8.64 -14.18 7.62
CA THR A 208 -8.24 -13.26 6.54
C THR A 208 -8.83 -13.73 5.21
N ASN A 209 -8.74 -15.02 4.89
CA ASN A 209 -9.33 -15.60 3.69
C ASN A 209 -10.85 -15.44 3.65
N LEU A 210 -11.54 -15.62 4.78
CA LEU A 210 -12.98 -15.35 4.88
C LEU A 210 -13.30 -13.85 4.66
N LYS A 211 -12.47 -12.95 5.20
CA LYS A 211 -12.61 -11.52 4.99
C LYS A 211 -12.36 -11.11 3.53
N ILE A 212 -11.37 -11.72 2.88
CA ILE A 212 -11.07 -11.48 1.45
C ILE A 212 -12.25 -11.95 0.58
N GLN A 213 -12.92 -13.03 0.94
CA GLN A 213 -14.12 -13.50 0.22
C GLN A 213 -15.26 -12.45 0.30
N GLU A 214 -15.52 -11.91 1.50
CA GLU A 214 -16.49 -10.81 1.68
C GLU A 214 -16.05 -9.55 0.90
N PHE A 215 -14.74 -9.26 0.91
CA PHE A 215 -14.17 -8.12 0.20
C PHE A 215 -14.30 -8.25 -1.32
N ALA A 216 -14.19 -9.45 -1.89
CA ALA A 216 -14.38 -9.65 -3.33
C ALA A 216 -15.81 -9.27 -3.77
N ASP A 217 -16.83 -9.63 -2.99
CA ASP A 217 -18.22 -9.23 -3.24
C ASP A 217 -18.42 -7.72 -3.06
N PHE A 218 -17.78 -7.14 -2.05
CA PHE A 218 -17.81 -5.69 -1.83
C PHE A 218 -17.16 -4.91 -2.97
N TYR A 219 -16.01 -5.37 -3.44
CA TYR A 219 -15.29 -4.79 -4.57
C TYR A 219 -16.13 -4.86 -5.85
N LYS A 220 -16.78 -6.00 -6.12
CA LYS A 220 -17.71 -6.12 -7.26
C LYS A 220 -18.84 -5.11 -7.19
N LYS A 221 -19.49 -4.98 -6.04
CA LYS A 221 -20.56 -4.00 -5.83
C LYS A 221 -20.08 -2.55 -5.99
N TYR A 222 -18.83 -2.27 -5.61
CA TYR A 222 -18.22 -0.97 -5.83
C TYR A 222 -18.07 -0.65 -7.32
N GLU A 223 -17.55 -1.57 -8.12
CA GLU A 223 -17.43 -1.39 -9.57
C GLU A 223 -18.80 -1.21 -10.22
N GLU A 224 -19.77 -2.06 -9.89
CA GLU A 224 -21.14 -1.94 -10.39
C GLU A 224 -21.77 -0.58 -10.04
N ALA A 225 -21.60 -0.11 -8.80
CA ALA A 225 -22.14 1.17 -8.36
C ALA A 225 -21.45 2.37 -9.02
N LEU A 226 -20.15 2.27 -9.30
CA LEU A 226 -19.37 3.29 -9.98
C LEU A 226 -19.78 3.38 -11.46
N HIS A 227 -19.79 2.26 -12.17
CA HIS A 227 -20.16 2.19 -13.58
C HIS A 227 -21.63 2.52 -13.84
N SER A 228 -22.55 2.14 -12.93
CA SER A 228 -23.98 2.51 -13.07
C SER A 228 -24.22 4.03 -13.08
N LYS A 229 -23.26 4.81 -12.62
CA LYS A 229 -23.27 6.28 -12.65
C LYS A 229 -22.48 6.88 -13.83
N GLY A 230 -21.99 6.05 -14.76
CA GLY A 230 -21.11 6.48 -15.84
C GLY A 230 -19.75 6.97 -15.34
N MET A 231 -19.32 6.52 -14.16
CA MET A 231 -18.07 6.96 -13.55
C MET A 231 -17.01 5.86 -13.57
N PHE A 232 -15.75 6.27 -13.58
CA PHE A 232 -14.60 5.40 -13.43
C PHE A 232 -13.59 6.01 -12.46
N ASP A 233 -12.81 5.18 -11.74
CA ASP A 233 -11.76 5.68 -10.88
C ASP A 233 -10.41 5.78 -11.61
N TYR A 234 -9.42 6.34 -10.90
CA TYR A 234 -8.11 6.63 -11.49
C TYR A 234 -7.38 5.37 -12.00
N ASN A 235 -7.55 4.22 -11.33
CA ASN A 235 -6.95 2.96 -11.77
C ASN A 235 -7.68 2.37 -12.99
N ASP A 236 -8.97 2.63 -13.15
CA ASP A 236 -9.75 2.14 -14.28
C ASP A 236 -9.25 2.68 -15.62
N MET A 237 -8.65 3.88 -15.64
CA MET A 237 -8.03 4.39 -16.87
C MET A 237 -7.03 3.40 -17.47
N ILE A 238 -6.13 2.87 -16.66
CA ILE A 238 -5.11 1.92 -17.13
C ILE A 238 -5.78 0.58 -17.44
N LEU A 239 -6.67 0.10 -16.58
CA LEU A 239 -7.33 -1.20 -16.75
C LEU A 239 -8.18 -1.27 -18.01
N GLU A 240 -9.01 -0.26 -18.26
CA GLU A 240 -9.87 -0.23 -19.44
C GLU A 240 -9.04 -0.02 -20.72
N THR A 241 -7.95 0.73 -20.65
CA THR A 241 -6.99 0.81 -21.75
C THR A 241 -6.37 -0.55 -22.06
N ILE A 242 -5.91 -1.28 -21.05
CA ILE A 242 -5.36 -2.64 -21.20
C ILE A 242 -6.41 -3.56 -21.84
N LYS A 243 -7.61 -3.65 -21.26
CA LYS A 243 -8.69 -4.50 -21.76
C LYS A 243 -9.04 -4.18 -23.22
N THR A 244 -9.09 -2.89 -23.55
CA THR A 244 -9.43 -2.45 -24.92
C THR A 244 -8.33 -2.82 -25.90
N ILE A 245 -7.05 -2.62 -25.56
CA ILE A 245 -5.92 -3.00 -26.41
C ILE A 245 -5.90 -4.52 -26.60
N GLU A 246 -6.18 -5.32 -25.57
CA GLU A 246 -6.24 -6.78 -25.66
C GLU A 246 -7.37 -7.28 -26.55
N GLN A 247 -8.52 -6.60 -26.54
CA GLN A 247 -9.71 -6.98 -27.29
C GLN A 247 -9.70 -6.47 -28.74
N LYS A 248 -9.02 -5.35 -29.01
CA LYS A 248 -9.03 -4.65 -30.30
C LYS A 248 -7.63 -4.71 -30.95
N THR A 249 -7.41 -5.72 -31.78
CA THR A 249 -6.12 -5.93 -32.48
C THR A 249 -5.72 -4.71 -33.32
N GLU A 250 -6.67 -4.04 -33.96
CA GLU A 250 -6.39 -2.84 -34.77
C GLU A 250 -5.81 -1.71 -33.93
N LEU A 251 -6.39 -1.45 -32.75
CA LEU A 251 -5.86 -0.47 -31.80
C LEU A 251 -4.46 -0.86 -31.34
N LYS A 252 -4.24 -2.13 -30.98
CA LYS A 252 -2.92 -2.65 -30.56
C LYS A 252 -1.89 -2.37 -31.64
N LEU A 253 -2.15 -2.74 -32.89
CA LEU A 253 -1.20 -2.55 -34.00
C LEU A 253 -0.94 -1.06 -34.27
N SER A 254 -1.97 -0.22 -34.26
CA SER A 254 -1.83 1.23 -34.45
C SER A 254 -0.95 1.87 -33.37
N LEU A 255 -1.10 1.44 -32.10
CA LEU A 255 -0.25 1.93 -31.01
C LEU A 255 1.19 1.43 -31.12
N GLN A 256 1.39 0.17 -31.51
CA GLN A 256 2.72 -0.42 -31.73
C GLN A 256 3.46 0.24 -32.90
N GLU A 257 2.74 0.64 -33.96
CA GLU A 257 3.31 1.40 -35.07
C GLU A 257 3.66 2.83 -34.66
N LYS A 258 2.80 3.49 -33.88
CA LYS A 258 3.01 4.85 -33.40
C LYS A 258 4.17 4.96 -32.41
N TYR A 259 4.27 4.02 -31.46
CA TYR A 259 5.25 4.04 -30.37
C TYR A 259 6.34 2.97 -30.57
N GLN A 260 7.20 3.19 -31.54
CA GLN A 260 8.27 2.25 -31.92
C GLN A 260 9.44 2.23 -30.93
N PHE A 261 9.64 3.29 -30.15
CA PHE A 261 10.67 3.41 -29.14
C PHE A 261 10.02 3.76 -27.80
N ILE A 262 10.31 2.98 -26.77
CA ILE A 262 9.73 3.15 -25.43
C ILE A 262 10.87 3.30 -24.43
N LEU A 263 10.86 4.41 -23.70
CA LEU A 263 11.80 4.66 -22.62
C LEU A 263 11.02 4.74 -21.30
N LEU A 264 11.43 3.93 -20.33
CA LEU A 264 10.82 3.81 -19.02
C LEU A 264 11.79 4.35 -17.97
N ASP A 265 11.31 5.27 -17.14
CA ASP A 265 12.06 5.82 -16.03
C ASP A 265 11.51 5.26 -14.71
N GLU A 266 12.37 5.12 -13.69
CA GLU A 266 12.01 4.58 -12.37
C GLU A 266 11.24 3.23 -12.46
N TYR A 267 11.73 2.34 -13.33
CA TYR A 267 11.00 1.10 -13.66
C TYR A 267 10.82 0.16 -12.45
N GLN A 268 11.68 0.24 -11.44
CA GLN A 268 11.54 -0.53 -10.20
C GLN A 268 10.23 -0.22 -9.45
N ASP A 269 9.64 0.96 -9.65
CA ASP A 269 8.41 1.39 -8.96
C ASP A 269 7.12 1.06 -9.73
N THR A 270 7.23 0.35 -10.86
CA THR A 270 6.04 -0.01 -11.67
C THR A 270 5.22 -1.12 -11.00
N ASN A 271 3.90 -1.04 -11.15
CA ASN A 271 2.97 -2.10 -10.74
C ASN A 271 2.60 -3.02 -11.92
N ALA A 272 1.88 -4.10 -11.65
CA ALA A 272 1.53 -5.10 -12.66
C ALA A 272 0.68 -4.53 -13.81
N ALA A 273 -0.24 -3.61 -13.53
CA ALA A 273 -1.07 -2.97 -14.56
C ALA A 273 -0.21 -2.09 -15.50
N GLN A 274 0.70 -1.32 -14.93
CA GLN A 274 1.64 -0.49 -15.69
C GLN A 274 2.58 -1.33 -16.56
N SER A 275 3.15 -2.40 -15.98
CA SER A 275 3.98 -3.35 -16.73
C SER A 275 3.20 -4.01 -17.86
N ARG A 276 1.93 -4.41 -17.64
CA ARG A 276 1.08 -5.02 -18.66
C ARG A 276 0.80 -4.06 -19.83
N LEU A 277 0.57 -2.79 -19.55
CA LEU A 277 0.39 -1.77 -20.58
C LEU A 277 1.63 -1.67 -21.50
N VAL A 278 2.82 -1.66 -20.91
CA VAL A 278 4.09 -1.67 -21.68
C VAL A 278 4.23 -2.94 -22.50
N GLU A 279 3.93 -4.10 -21.89
CA GLU A 279 3.99 -5.41 -22.59
C GLU A 279 3.13 -5.41 -23.85
N LEU A 280 1.90 -4.88 -23.78
CA LEU A 280 1.01 -4.84 -24.95
C LEU A 280 1.56 -4.00 -26.09
N LEU A 281 2.34 -2.96 -25.80
CA LEU A 281 2.99 -2.13 -26.80
C LEU A 281 4.22 -2.79 -27.41
N THR A 282 4.91 -3.65 -26.66
CA THR A 282 6.16 -4.29 -27.07
C THR A 282 5.98 -5.72 -27.58
N ASP A 283 4.82 -6.34 -27.35
CA ASP A 283 4.49 -7.69 -27.79
C ASP A 283 4.05 -7.68 -29.27
N ASN A 284 5.05 -7.55 -30.16
CA ASN A 284 4.87 -7.57 -31.60
C ASN A 284 5.81 -8.63 -32.20
N GLU A 285 5.26 -9.53 -33.02
CA GLU A 285 6.00 -10.61 -33.68
C GLU A 285 7.16 -10.11 -34.57
N ILE A 286 7.02 -8.90 -35.14
CA ILE A 286 8.04 -8.26 -35.97
C ILE A 286 9.34 -8.08 -35.19
N PHE A 287 9.28 -7.82 -33.90
CA PHE A 287 10.47 -7.63 -33.07
C PHE A 287 11.12 -8.94 -32.61
N ASN A 288 10.50 -10.11 -32.83
CA ASN A 288 11.02 -11.41 -32.38
C ASN A 288 11.45 -11.46 -30.90
N GLY A 289 10.78 -10.71 -30.04
CA GLY A 289 11.09 -10.55 -28.61
C GLY A 289 12.21 -9.54 -28.33
N ARG A 290 12.57 -8.69 -29.29
CA ARG A 290 13.59 -7.63 -29.18
C ARG A 290 13.01 -6.26 -29.56
N PRO A 291 12.02 -5.73 -28.81
CA PRO A 291 11.49 -4.40 -29.09
C PRO A 291 12.52 -3.31 -28.76
N ASN A 292 12.33 -2.11 -29.34
CA ASN A 292 13.14 -0.95 -28.99
C ASN A 292 12.67 -0.36 -27.66
N ILE A 293 13.09 -0.95 -26.57
CA ILE A 293 12.71 -0.57 -25.21
C ILE A 293 13.96 -0.35 -24.34
N LEU A 294 13.94 0.70 -23.53
CA LEU A 294 14.93 0.98 -22.51
C LEU A 294 14.22 1.18 -21.17
N ALA A 295 14.65 0.46 -20.15
CA ALA A 295 14.22 0.69 -18.78
C ALA A 295 15.40 1.21 -17.94
N VAL A 296 15.16 2.28 -17.21
CA VAL A 296 16.10 2.86 -16.24
C VAL A 296 15.52 2.69 -14.86
N GLY A 297 16.34 2.26 -13.92
CA GLY A 297 15.90 2.06 -12.54
C GLY A 297 17.04 1.57 -11.64
N ASP A 298 16.74 1.51 -10.35
CA ASP A 298 17.65 1.04 -9.30
C ASP A 298 16.87 0.18 -8.31
N ASP A 299 17.13 -1.12 -8.28
CA ASP A 299 16.42 -2.06 -7.39
C ASP A 299 16.69 -1.79 -5.89
N ASP A 300 17.82 -1.18 -5.54
CA ASP A 300 18.10 -0.74 -4.17
C ASP A 300 17.18 0.41 -3.73
N GLN A 301 16.52 1.11 -4.68
CA GLN A 301 15.54 2.16 -4.44
C GLN A 301 14.08 1.68 -4.55
N ALA A 302 13.84 0.39 -4.72
CA ALA A 302 12.48 -0.19 -4.83
C ALA A 302 11.75 -0.19 -3.47
N ILE A 303 11.35 0.99 -2.98
CA ILE A 303 10.67 1.19 -1.69
C ILE A 303 9.15 1.32 -1.80
N MET A 304 8.59 1.24 -3.02
CA MET A 304 7.16 1.46 -3.30
C MET A 304 6.34 0.15 -3.31
N ALA A 305 6.82 -0.92 -2.67
CA ALA A 305 6.08 -2.19 -2.59
C ALA A 305 4.67 -2.04 -1.99
N PHE A 306 4.47 -1.10 -1.07
CA PHE A 306 3.17 -0.77 -0.51
C PHE A 306 2.20 -0.12 -1.52
N GLN A 307 2.67 0.29 -2.69
CA GLN A 307 1.88 0.76 -3.84
C GLN A 307 1.80 -0.28 -4.97
N GLY A 308 2.09 -1.55 -4.69
CA GLY A 308 2.00 -2.65 -5.65
C GLY A 308 3.22 -2.80 -6.56
N ALA A 309 4.30 -2.04 -6.37
CA ALA A 309 5.56 -2.29 -7.04
C ALA A 309 6.19 -3.61 -6.58
N LYS A 310 6.86 -4.30 -7.49
CA LYS A 310 7.56 -5.56 -7.20
C LYS A 310 9.05 -5.33 -7.23
N SER A 311 9.77 -5.82 -6.23
CA SER A 311 11.24 -5.81 -6.20
C SER A 311 11.86 -6.57 -7.39
N SER A 312 11.12 -7.54 -7.96
CA SER A 312 11.55 -8.32 -9.12
C SER A 312 11.36 -7.62 -10.48
N ASN A 313 10.76 -6.42 -10.55
CA ASN A 313 10.42 -5.79 -11.83
C ASN A 313 11.60 -5.71 -12.81
N MET A 314 12.78 -5.33 -12.34
CA MET A 314 13.99 -5.26 -13.16
C MET A 314 14.43 -6.64 -13.66
N LEU A 315 14.33 -7.66 -12.80
CA LEU A 315 14.66 -9.04 -13.16
C LEU A 315 13.62 -9.62 -14.14
N ASP A 316 12.33 -9.34 -13.90
CA ASP A 316 11.24 -9.74 -14.79
C ASP A 316 11.41 -9.12 -16.20
N PHE A 317 11.85 -7.85 -16.26
CA PHE A 317 12.20 -7.18 -17.53
C PHE A 317 13.34 -7.89 -18.24
N TYR A 318 14.43 -8.20 -17.55
CA TYR A 318 15.59 -8.90 -18.11
C TYR A 318 15.22 -10.26 -18.70
N HIS A 319 14.38 -11.03 -18.04
CA HIS A 319 13.97 -12.35 -18.52
C HIS A 319 12.92 -12.31 -19.64
N ARG A 320 12.15 -11.24 -19.72
CA ARG A 320 11.10 -11.08 -20.72
C ARG A 320 11.64 -10.81 -22.11
N TYR A 321 12.61 -9.90 -22.20
CA TYR A 321 13.13 -9.46 -23.50
C TYR A 321 14.42 -10.18 -23.84
N LYS A 322 14.48 -10.73 -25.08
CA LYS A 322 15.67 -11.45 -25.54
C LYS A 322 16.84 -10.49 -25.73
N ASP A 323 18.03 -10.98 -25.37
CA ASP A 323 19.30 -10.24 -25.56
C ASP A 323 19.29 -8.86 -24.89
N THR A 324 18.65 -8.76 -23.73
CA THR A 324 18.68 -7.54 -22.93
C THR A 324 20.12 -7.19 -22.53
N GLU A 325 20.59 -6.04 -22.96
CA GLU A 325 21.89 -5.50 -22.56
C GLU A 325 21.72 -4.73 -21.23
N VAL A 326 22.58 -5.04 -20.28
CA VAL A 326 22.58 -4.36 -18.97
C VAL A 326 23.73 -3.36 -18.95
N ILE A 327 23.36 -2.07 -18.85
CA ILE A 327 24.33 -0.95 -18.77
C ILE A 327 24.33 -0.42 -17.35
N ASN A 328 25.48 -0.47 -16.71
CA ASN A 328 25.65 -0.01 -15.35
C ASN A 328 26.21 1.42 -15.29
N LEU A 329 25.48 2.33 -14.62
CA LEU A 329 25.91 3.72 -14.42
C LEU A 329 26.68 3.82 -13.08
N ARG A 330 27.99 3.92 -13.16
CA ARG A 330 28.89 3.91 -11.99
C ARG A 330 29.19 5.29 -11.43
N ILE A 331 29.11 6.33 -12.24
CA ILE A 331 29.47 7.69 -11.81
C ILE A 331 28.24 8.44 -11.32
N ASN A 332 28.29 8.90 -10.08
CA ASN A 332 27.24 9.71 -9.47
C ASN A 332 27.64 11.19 -9.51
N TYR A 333 26.85 11.98 -10.25
CA TYR A 333 27.04 13.43 -10.41
C TYR A 333 26.27 14.27 -9.38
N ARG A 334 25.52 13.63 -8.47
CA ARG A 334 24.61 14.29 -7.51
C ARG A 334 25.17 14.33 -6.10
N SER A 335 25.65 13.20 -5.64
CA SER A 335 25.98 12.98 -4.23
C SER A 335 27.48 12.81 -4.03
N ARG A 336 27.93 13.10 -2.84
CA ARG A 336 29.32 12.95 -2.42
C ARG A 336 29.63 11.52 -1.97
N SER A 337 30.91 11.22 -1.91
CA SER A 337 31.44 9.90 -1.55
C SER A 337 30.95 9.42 -0.18
N GLU A 338 30.91 10.28 0.84
CA GLU A 338 30.46 9.88 2.18
C GLU A 338 28.99 9.50 2.22
N ILE A 339 28.12 10.21 1.46
CA ILE A 339 26.70 9.89 1.32
C ILE A 339 26.54 8.56 0.59
N LEU A 340 27.27 8.39 -0.52
CA LEU A 340 27.25 7.16 -1.33
C LEU A 340 27.74 5.96 -0.52
N TYR A 341 28.84 6.10 0.22
CA TYR A 341 29.35 5.06 1.09
C TYR A 341 28.35 4.64 2.17
N SER A 342 27.71 5.61 2.81
CA SER A 342 26.71 5.33 3.84
C SER A 342 25.46 4.67 3.27
N ALA A 343 24.98 5.14 2.10
CA ALA A 343 23.86 4.53 1.40
C ALA A 343 24.17 3.09 0.96
N LYS A 344 25.38 2.85 0.43
CA LYS A 344 25.87 1.51 0.05
C LYS A 344 25.83 0.54 1.23
N ASN A 345 26.38 0.94 2.39
CA ASN A 345 26.38 0.09 3.59
C ASN A 345 24.98 -0.29 4.08
N ILE A 346 23.97 0.56 3.82
CA ILE A 346 22.58 0.24 4.11
C ILE A 346 22.02 -0.72 3.05
N ALA A 347 22.26 -0.44 1.78
CA ALA A 347 21.76 -1.25 0.66
C ALA A 347 22.36 -2.68 0.66
N GLU A 348 23.58 -2.87 1.14
CA GLU A 348 24.21 -4.20 1.30
C GLU A 348 23.49 -5.12 2.29
N GLN A 349 22.58 -4.60 3.12
CA GLN A 349 21.75 -5.39 4.02
C GLN A 349 20.47 -5.94 3.35
N ILE A 350 20.20 -5.57 2.10
CA ILE A 350 19.05 -6.06 1.33
C ILE A 350 19.35 -7.48 0.85
N GLU A 351 18.53 -8.46 1.25
CA GLU A 351 18.74 -9.89 0.97
C GLU A 351 18.47 -10.26 -0.50
N SER A 352 17.67 -9.48 -1.25
CA SER A 352 17.22 -9.82 -2.62
C SER A 352 17.63 -8.77 -3.64
N ARG A 353 18.93 -8.51 -3.74
CA ARG A 353 19.48 -7.57 -4.75
C ARG A 353 19.55 -8.20 -6.13
N LEU A 354 19.41 -7.38 -7.16
CA LEU A 354 19.46 -7.79 -8.56
C LEU A 354 20.77 -8.53 -8.94
N ASN A 355 21.88 -8.13 -8.34
CA ASN A 355 23.21 -8.75 -8.59
C ASN A 355 23.27 -10.25 -8.41
N GLU A 356 22.49 -10.79 -7.47
CA GLU A 356 22.54 -12.20 -7.09
C GLU A 356 21.77 -13.08 -8.05
N ASN A 357 20.86 -12.48 -8.82
CA ASN A 357 19.88 -13.18 -9.66
C ASN A 357 20.14 -13.02 -11.17
N LEU A 358 21.13 -12.22 -11.58
CA LEU A 358 21.51 -12.05 -12.97
C LEU A 358 22.69 -12.93 -13.35
N PRO A 359 22.71 -13.48 -14.60
CA PRO A 359 23.84 -14.26 -15.11
C PRO A 359 25.15 -13.48 -15.16
N THR A 360 25.06 -12.16 -15.38
CA THR A 360 26.19 -11.25 -15.38
C THR A 360 26.19 -10.44 -14.10
N ARG A 361 27.26 -10.55 -13.33
CA ARG A 361 27.41 -9.77 -12.09
C ARG A 361 27.44 -8.28 -12.41
N ILE A 362 26.48 -7.53 -11.88
CA ILE A 362 26.45 -6.07 -11.96
C ILE A 362 27.36 -5.51 -10.87
N ASP A 363 28.29 -4.66 -11.24
CA ASP A 363 29.09 -3.90 -10.28
C ASP A 363 28.27 -2.69 -9.80
N LYS A 364 27.76 -2.75 -8.58
CA LYS A 364 26.98 -1.69 -7.92
C LYS A 364 27.85 -0.68 -7.16
N ASP A 365 29.15 -0.70 -7.37
CA ASP A 365 30.04 0.30 -6.80
C ASP A 365 29.87 1.62 -7.56
N ILE A 366 29.28 2.60 -6.87
CA ILE A 366 29.04 3.93 -7.37
C ILE A 366 30.11 4.86 -6.84
N GLU A 367 30.75 5.61 -7.75
CA GLU A 367 31.80 6.59 -7.44
C GLU A 367 31.25 8.01 -7.59
N ALA A 368 31.62 8.90 -6.66
CA ALA A 368 31.30 10.31 -6.81
C ALA A 368 32.13 10.95 -7.92
N PHE A 369 31.50 11.77 -8.75
CA PHE A 369 32.20 12.48 -9.84
C PHE A 369 33.21 13.51 -9.33
N ASP A 370 32.86 14.24 -8.26
CA ASP A 370 33.69 15.32 -7.74
C ASP A 370 33.52 15.49 -6.24
N ASP A 371 34.56 15.18 -5.46
CA ASP A 371 34.63 15.34 -4.02
C ASP A 371 35.44 16.58 -3.57
N SER A 372 36.05 17.31 -4.51
CA SER A 372 37.11 18.29 -4.23
C SER A 372 36.66 19.60 -3.63
N LYS A 373 35.35 19.88 -3.54
CA LYS A 373 34.83 21.25 -3.30
C LYS A 373 34.43 21.58 -1.86
N PHE A 374 34.61 20.68 -0.88
CA PHE A 374 33.92 20.87 0.38
C PHE A 374 34.74 20.47 1.62
N GLU A 375 34.80 21.36 2.60
CA GLU A 375 35.70 21.28 3.75
C GLU A 375 35.08 20.77 5.07
N SER A 376 33.83 20.30 5.13
CA SER A 376 33.20 19.93 6.39
C SER A 376 32.52 18.55 6.41
N PRO A 377 32.28 17.97 7.58
CA PRO A 377 31.61 16.66 7.66
C PRO A 377 30.18 16.76 7.10
N TYR A 378 29.84 15.82 6.22
CA TYR A 378 28.57 15.86 5.45
C TYR A 378 27.45 15.08 6.09
N LEU A 379 27.77 14.12 6.93
CA LEU A 379 26.80 13.32 7.65
C LEU A 379 26.95 13.61 9.13
N VAL A 380 25.93 14.19 9.70
CA VAL A 380 25.85 14.47 11.14
C VAL A 380 24.69 13.67 11.70
N ARG A 381 24.97 12.80 12.66
CA ARG A 381 23.95 12.15 13.48
C ARG A 381 23.82 12.87 14.79
N LYS A 382 22.57 13.20 15.17
CA LYS A 382 22.27 13.75 16.51
C LYS A 382 21.12 12.97 17.15
N ASP A 383 21.25 12.71 18.42
CA ASP A 383 20.22 12.07 19.23
C ASP A 383 19.69 13.09 20.25
N PHE A 384 18.38 13.16 20.39
CA PHE A 384 17.70 14.13 21.25
C PHE A 384 16.87 13.43 22.32
N LEU A 385 16.77 14.03 23.49
CA LEU A 385 15.95 13.51 24.60
C LEU A 385 14.44 13.69 24.36
N SER A 386 14.05 14.59 23.47
CA SER A 386 12.65 14.86 23.15
C SER A 386 12.50 15.41 21.73
N GLN A 387 11.32 15.21 21.13
CA GLN A 387 10.98 15.82 19.84
C GLN A 387 11.02 17.36 19.87
N ILE A 388 10.70 17.97 21.02
CA ILE A 388 10.75 19.43 21.19
C ILE A 388 12.18 19.94 20.98
N SER A 389 13.16 19.27 21.59
CA SER A 389 14.58 19.63 21.43
C SER A 389 15.06 19.37 20.00
N GLU A 390 14.60 18.30 19.38
CA GLU A 390 14.90 17.97 17.98
C GLU A 390 14.38 19.05 17.04
N PHE A 391 13.10 19.42 17.16
CA PHE A 391 12.49 20.46 16.29
C PHE A 391 13.11 21.85 16.50
N GLY A 392 13.44 22.19 17.76
CA GLY A 392 14.17 23.42 18.05
C GLY A 392 15.52 23.46 17.35
N TRP A 393 16.30 22.38 17.50
CA TRP A 393 17.60 22.28 16.84
C TRP A 393 17.51 22.31 15.32
N ILE A 394 16.55 21.59 14.70
CA ILE A 394 16.35 21.61 13.25
C ILE A 394 16.07 23.04 12.76
N ALA A 395 15.20 23.79 13.46
CA ALA A 395 14.87 25.16 13.08
C ALA A 395 16.08 26.09 13.19
N ASP A 396 16.88 25.96 14.28
CA ASP A 396 18.10 26.75 14.48
C ASP A 396 19.15 26.43 13.40
N GLU A 397 19.35 25.16 13.06
CA GLU A 397 20.29 24.73 12.04
C GLU A 397 19.91 25.27 10.66
N ILE A 398 18.62 25.14 10.27
CA ILE A 398 18.13 25.71 9.02
C ILE A 398 18.34 27.23 8.97
N SER A 399 18.05 27.93 10.08
CA SER A 399 18.31 29.38 10.18
C SER A 399 19.78 29.72 9.96
N ASN A 400 20.70 28.94 10.55
CA ASN A 400 22.13 29.13 10.40
C ASN A 400 22.60 28.87 8.95
N LEU A 401 22.07 27.81 8.31
CA LEU A 401 22.36 27.52 6.91
C LEU A 401 21.90 28.65 5.98
N ILE A 402 20.71 29.19 6.20
CA ILE A 402 20.20 30.34 5.43
C ILE A 402 21.07 31.58 5.65
N LYS A 403 21.46 31.88 6.90
CA LYS A 403 22.36 32.98 7.21
C LYS A 403 23.75 32.83 6.59
N SER A 404 24.21 31.59 6.38
CA SER A 404 25.47 31.31 5.67
C SER A 404 25.37 31.43 4.15
N GLY A 405 24.18 31.74 3.62
CA GLY A 405 23.94 32.00 2.20
C GLY A 405 23.34 30.83 1.41
N ILE A 406 22.96 29.72 2.07
CA ILE A 406 22.26 28.62 1.41
C ILE A 406 20.81 29.02 1.16
N SER A 407 20.36 28.86 -0.08
CA SER A 407 18.97 29.15 -0.46
C SER A 407 18.00 28.21 0.27
N PRO A 408 16.88 28.71 0.86
CA PRO A 408 15.86 27.85 1.46
C PRO A 408 15.31 26.77 0.52
N LYS A 409 15.34 27.00 -0.80
CA LYS A 409 14.92 26.03 -1.82
C LYS A 409 15.83 24.80 -1.95
N GLU A 410 17.05 24.90 -1.42
CA GLU A 410 18.04 23.81 -1.42
C GLU A 410 18.04 23.02 -0.12
N ILE A 411 17.18 23.40 0.85
CA ILE A 411 17.07 22.73 2.14
C ILE A 411 15.77 21.92 2.15
N ALA A 412 15.87 20.62 2.44
CA ALA A 412 14.72 19.75 2.59
C ALA A 412 14.73 19.03 3.94
N VAL A 413 13.57 18.91 4.56
CA VAL A 413 13.35 18.09 5.76
C VAL A 413 12.47 16.91 5.40
N LEU A 414 12.97 15.70 5.65
CA LEU A 414 12.27 14.46 5.36
C LEU A 414 11.86 13.78 6.66
N ALA A 415 10.65 13.21 6.67
CA ALA A 415 10.16 12.40 7.79
C ALA A 415 9.32 11.22 7.26
N PRO A 416 9.27 10.09 7.99
CA PRO A 416 8.49 8.92 7.57
C PRO A 416 6.97 9.15 7.50
N LYS A 417 6.48 10.16 8.22
CA LYS A 417 5.05 10.52 8.32
C LYS A 417 4.88 12.04 8.28
N HIS A 418 3.68 12.49 7.93
CA HIS A 418 3.36 13.93 7.91
C HIS A 418 3.34 14.61 9.28
N ASN A 419 2.94 13.89 10.33
CA ASN A 419 2.77 14.45 11.67
C ASN A 419 4.03 15.15 12.22
N PRO A 420 5.24 14.57 12.19
CA PRO A 420 6.46 15.27 12.59
C PRO A 420 6.71 16.57 11.81
N LEU A 421 6.44 16.58 10.51
CA LEU A 421 6.61 17.79 9.69
C LEU A 421 5.62 18.91 10.10
N GLN A 422 4.38 18.53 10.40
CA GLN A 422 3.39 19.47 10.92
C GLN A 422 3.78 20.06 12.28
N MET A 423 4.35 19.22 13.15
CA MET A 423 4.83 19.67 14.46
C MET A 423 6.07 20.56 14.37
N LEU A 424 6.91 20.41 13.35
CA LEU A 424 8.07 21.24 13.08
C LEU A 424 7.67 22.63 12.52
N ALA A 425 6.61 22.72 11.73
CA ALA A 425 6.22 23.94 11.03
C ALA A 425 6.10 25.18 11.94
N PRO A 426 5.51 25.15 13.17
CA PRO A 426 5.47 26.27 14.08
C PRO A 426 6.86 26.78 14.51
N TYR A 427 7.87 25.89 14.62
CA TYR A 427 9.23 26.27 14.99
C TYR A 427 9.90 27.06 13.87
N LEU A 428 9.73 26.62 12.62
CA LEU A 428 10.23 27.31 11.43
C LEU A 428 9.54 28.66 11.25
N LYS A 429 8.22 28.73 11.42
CA LYS A 429 7.45 29.97 11.36
C LYS A 429 7.91 30.99 12.41
N ARG A 430 8.25 30.56 13.63
CA ARG A 430 8.75 31.42 14.69
C ARG A 430 10.08 32.09 14.31
N GLN A 431 10.87 31.46 13.44
CA GLN A 431 12.12 31.98 12.90
C GLN A 431 11.95 32.67 11.53
N GLU A 432 10.70 32.95 11.13
CA GLU A 432 10.34 33.60 9.86
C GLU A 432 10.83 32.82 8.60
N ILE A 433 11.05 31.51 8.73
CA ILE A 433 11.46 30.66 7.63
C ILE A 433 10.23 30.25 6.81
N ALA A 434 10.22 30.62 5.53
CA ALA A 434 9.17 30.19 4.60
C ALA A 434 9.29 28.70 4.28
N VAL A 435 8.20 27.97 4.40
CA VAL A 435 8.14 26.52 4.18
C VAL A 435 7.18 26.22 3.04
N SER A 436 7.64 25.43 2.08
CA SER A 436 6.75 24.78 1.11
C SER A 436 6.44 23.36 1.62
N TYR A 437 5.19 23.15 2.00
CA TYR A 437 4.72 21.88 2.52
C TYR A 437 3.51 21.42 1.74
N GLU A 438 3.70 20.40 0.89
CA GLU A 438 2.61 19.82 0.12
C GLU A 438 1.90 18.73 0.96
N LYS A 439 0.89 19.14 1.69
CA LYS A 439 -0.07 18.23 2.30
C LYS A 439 -1.39 18.31 1.51
N LYS A 440 -1.95 17.17 1.15
CA LYS A 440 -3.41 17.09 0.88
C LYS A 440 -4.08 17.39 2.21
N GLU A 441 -4.45 18.63 2.44
CA GLU A 441 -5.20 19.01 3.64
C GLU A 441 -6.60 18.43 3.54
N ASN A 442 -6.95 17.62 4.53
CA ASN A 442 -8.34 17.23 4.71
C ASN A 442 -9.08 18.44 5.29
N ILE A 443 -9.83 19.14 4.48
CA ILE A 443 -10.60 20.31 4.89
C ILE A 443 -11.51 20.02 6.10
N PHE A 444 -11.91 18.76 6.30
CA PHE A 444 -12.73 18.33 7.44
C PHE A 444 -11.94 18.27 8.76
N GLU A 445 -10.60 18.31 8.71
CA GLU A 445 -9.74 18.43 9.89
C GLU A 445 -9.52 19.90 10.31
N ASP A 446 -9.92 20.87 9.48
CA ASP A 446 -9.93 22.27 9.85
C ASP A 446 -10.88 22.51 11.04
N GLU A 447 -10.42 23.23 12.05
CA GLU A 447 -11.17 23.45 13.31
C GLU A 447 -12.54 24.09 13.05
N ILE A 448 -12.63 25.04 12.13
CA ILE A 448 -13.87 25.74 11.80
C ILE A 448 -14.82 24.80 11.08
N ILE A 449 -14.33 24.10 10.07
CA ILE A 449 -15.14 23.17 9.26
C ILE A 449 -15.63 22.00 10.13
N SER A 450 -14.74 21.40 10.92
CA SER A 450 -15.11 20.35 11.87
C SER A 450 -16.18 20.80 12.86
N SER A 451 -16.06 22.03 13.37
CA SER A 451 -17.06 22.63 14.26
C SER A 451 -18.42 22.81 13.57
N LEU A 452 -18.45 23.29 12.32
CA LEU A 452 -19.68 23.44 11.54
C LEU A 452 -20.35 22.09 11.28
N ILE A 453 -19.55 21.06 10.96
CA ILE A 453 -20.07 19.70 10.74
C ILE A 453 -20.71 19.17 12.02
N LYS A 454 -20.06 19.33 13.18
CA LYS A 454 -20.62 18.87 14.47
C LYS A 454 -21.90 19.60 14.84
N ILE A 455 -21.98 20.91 14.58
CA ILE A 455 -23.22 21.69 14.77
C ILE A 455 -24.32 21.13 13.84
N SER A 456 -24.02 20.87 12.57
CA SER A 456 -24.97 20.29 11.63
C SER A 456 -25.46 18.91 12.08
N GLN A 457 -24.55 18.07 12.56
CA GLN A 457 -24.87 16.75 13.12
C GLN A 457 -25.78 16.85 14.35
N LEU A 458 -25.57 17.86 15.22
CA LEU A 458 -26.42 18.11 16.36
C LEU A 458 -27.83 18.53 15.91
N ILE A 459 -27.95 19.41 14.93
CA ILE A 459 -29.24 19.85 14.38
C ILE A 459 -30.02 18.65 13.83
N ILE A 460 -29.35 17.77 13.08
CA ILE A 460 -29.96 16.54 12.56
C ILE A 460 -30.38 15.63 13.74
N ALA A 461 -29.50 15.42 14.71
CA ALA A 461 -29.80 14.59 15.88
C ALA A 461 -31.01 15.10 16.68
N ILE A 462 -31.19 16.43 16.76
CA ILE A 462 -32.36 17.06 17.39
C ILE A 462 -33.61 16.79 16.54
N SER A 463 -33.53 16.98 15.22
CA SER A 463 -34.65 16.69 14.30
C SER A 463 -35.11 15.23 14.35
N ASP A 464 -34.15 14.30 14.50
CA ASP A 464 -34.41 12.86 14.58
C ASP A 464 -34.74 12.37 15.98
N ASN A 465 -34.83 13.25 16.98
CA ASN A 465 -35.00 12.91 18.40
C ASN A 465 -33.97 11.86 18.93
N ASN A 466 -32.73 11.90 18.41
CA ASN A 466 -31.69 10.96 18.81
C ASN A 466 -30.95 11.46 20.05
N LEU A 467 -31.48 11.11 21.22
CA LEU A 467 -30.99 11.56 22.54
C LEU A 467 -29.53 11.18 22.81
N ASP A 468 -29.09 10.02 22.34
CA ASP A 468 -27.70 9.55 22.54
C ASP A 468 -26.70 10.44 21.78
N LYS A 469 -27.00 10.77 20.52
CA LYS A 469 -26.17 11.69 19.72
C LYS A 469 -26.23 13.12 20.27
N ILE A 470 -27.38 13.59 20.72
CA ILE A 470 -27.53 14.92 21.33
C ILE A 470 -26.67 15.00 22.60
N ASN A 471 -26.75 14.00 23.47
CA ASN A 471 -25.98 13.96 24.71
C ASN A 471 -24.47 13.87 24.49
N ALA A 472 -24.03 13.27 23.40
CA ALA A 472 -22.62 13.20 23.03
C ALA A 472 -22.10 14.52 22.42
N LEU A 473 -22.84 15.12 21.49
CA LEU A 473 -22.38 16.28 20.73
C LEU A 473 -22.56 17.62 21.46
N PHE A 474 -23.60 17.76 22.27
CA PHE A 474 -23.94 19.05 22.88
C PHE A 474 -22.86 19.61 23.80
N PRO A 475 -22.25 18.83 24.74
CA PRO A 475 -21.13 19.33 25.56
C PRO A 475 -19.91 19.72 24.74
N GLU A 476 -19.63 18.97 23.70
CA GLU A 476 -18.48 19.22 22.82
C GLU A 476 -18.68 20.55 22.07
N ILE A 477 -19.88 20.77 21.50
CA ILE A 477 -20.20 22.00 20.78
C ILE A 477 -20.16 23.21 21.70
N LEU A 478 -20.65 23.11 22.95
CA LEU A 478 -20.55 24.18 23.93
C LEU A 478 -19.09 24.53 24.29
N SER A 479 -18.16 23.59 24.15
CA SER A 479 -16.75 23.81 24.43
C SER A 479 -16.00 24.56 23.32
N PHE A 480 -16.63 24.83 22.17
CA PHE A 480 -15.98 25.53 21.08
C PHE A 480 -15.57 26.96 21.45
N ASN A 481 -14.34 27.34 21.10
CA ASN A 481 -13.73 28.60 21.49
C ASN A 481 -14.53 29.85 21.09
N PHE A 482 -15.28 29.78 19.99
CA PHE A 482 -16.04 30.94 19.50
C PHE A 482 -17.26 31.29 20.39
N TRP A 483 -17.78 30.36 21.21
CA TRP A 483 -18.82 30.66 22.19
C TRP A 483 -18.28 31.45 23.40
N LYS A 484 -16.98 31.41 23.67
CA LYS A 484 -16.32 32.04 24.82
C LYS A 484 -16.95 31.63 26.17
N LEU A 485 -17.51 30.42 26.27
CA LEU A 485 -18.06 29.90 27.50
C LEU A 485 -16.94 29.39 28.41
N ASN A 486 -17.17 29.48 29.73
CA ASN A 486 -16.20 28.98 30.70
C ASN A 486 -16.20 27.47 30.71
N PRO A 487 -15.08 26.79 30.41
CA PRO A 487 -15.02 25.31 30.39
C PRO A 487 -15.42 24.66 31.70
N VAL A 488 -15.14 25.31 32.83
CA VAL A 488 -15.51 24.82 34.17
C VAL A 488 -17.03 24.78 34.35
N GLU A 489 -17.76 25.75 33.83
CA GLU A 489 -19.22 25.78 33.88
C GLU A 489 -19.86 24.71 33.02
N ILE A 490 -19.29 24.49 31.81
CA ILE A 490 -19.71 23.38 30.93
C ILE A 490 -19.50 22.04 31.63
N TRP A 491 -18.34 21.85 32.28
CA TRP A 491 -18.02 20.63 33.00
C TRP A 491 -18.95 20.40 34.19
N LYS A 492 -19.25 21.44 35.01
CA LYS A 492 -20.19 21.37 36.11
C LYS A 492 -21.58 21.01 35.62
N LEU A 493 -22.01 21.58 34.49
CA LEU A 493 -23.31 21.28 33.88
C LEU A 493 -23.39 19.84 33.42
N SER A 494 -22.34 19.36 32.72
CA SER A 494 -22.22 17.96 32.28
C SER A 494 -22.32 16.99 33.46
N TRP A 495 -21.63 17.30 34.56
CA TRP A 495 -21.65 16.44 35.74
C TRP A 495 -23.02 16.44 36.43
N LYS A 496 -23.69 17.59 36.49
CA LYS A 496 -25.03 17.73 37.04
C LYS A 496 -26.07 16.93 36.24
N ILE A 497 -25.98 16.96 34.92
CA ILE A 497 -26.87 16.19 34.04
C ILE A 497 -26.61 14.69 34.19
N ASN A 498 -25.36 14.27 34.19
CA ASN A 498 -24.99 12.86 34.36
C ASN A 498 -25.31 12.30 35.73
N SER A 499 -25.27 13.11 36.79
CA SER A 499 -25.63 12.70 38.16
C SER A 499 -27.14 12.57 38.37
N LYS A 500 -27.96 13.19 37.52
CA LYS A 500 -29.44 13.17 37.59
C LYS A 500 -30.07 12.28 36.52
N ARG A 501 -29.37 11.23 36.07
CA ARG A 501 -29.82 10.31 35.01
C ARG A 501 -31.25 9.75 35.16
N GLU A 502 -31.80 9.73 36.37
CA GLU A 502 -33.17 9.27 36.61
C GLU A 502 -34.25 10.34 36.33
N THR A 503 -33.89 11.63 36.23
CA THR A 503 -34.85 12.73 36.07
C THR A 503 -34.62 13.63 34.86
N VAL A 504 -33.42 13.62 34.27
CA VAL A 504 -33.07 14.43 33.09
C VAL A 504 -32.29 13.55 32.10
N ASN A 505 -32.99 13.05 31.11
CA ASN A 505 -32.40 12.14 30.10
C ASN A 505 -31.67 12.83 28.98
N SER A 506 -31.65 14.15 28.90
CA SER A 506 -31.10 14.90 27.78
C SER A 506 -30.51 16.25 28.20
N TRP A 507 -29.52 16.71 27.44
CA TRP A 507 -29.00 18.07 27.47
C TRP A 507 -30.02 19.12 27.02
N LEU A 508 -31.06 18.73 26.29
CA LEU A 508 -32.13 19.61 25.88
C LEU A 508 -33.32 19.40 26.82
N PRO A 509 -33.78 20.43 27.56
CA PRO A 509 -35.01 20.35 28.33
C PRO A 509 -36.20 20.17 27.40
N GLU A 510 -37.17 19.33 27.82
CA GLU A 510 -38.43 19.10 27.07
C GLU A 510 -39.17 20.40 26.72
N SER A 511 -38.92 21.49 27.47
CA SER A 511 -39.50 22.81 27.25
C SER A 511 -39.04 23.55 25.97
N LEU A 512 -38.04 23.04 25.27
CA LEU A 512 -37.59 23.62 23.98
C LEU A 512 -38.30 22.97 22.76
N PHE A 513 -39.11 21.96 22.99
CA PHE A 513 -39.90 21.29 21.93
C PHE A 513 -41.39 21.67 21.92
N CYS A 514 -41.80 22.66 22.71
CA CYS A 514 -43.16 23.21 22.71
C CYS A 514 -43.27 24.52 21.96
#